data_e1ec89ba569f6dc01a0c50ed875710cf
#
_entry.id   e1ec89ba569f6dc01a0c50ed875710cf
#
_cell.length_a   1.000
_cell.length_b   1.000
_cell.length_c   1.000
_cell.angle_alpha   90.00
_cell.angle_beta   90.00
_cell.angle_gamma   90.00
#
_symmetry.space_group_name_H-M   'P 1'
#
loop_
_entity.id
_entity.type
_entity.pdbx_description
1 polymer ?
#
loop_
_entity_poly.entity_id
_entity_poly.type
_entity_poly.pdbx_seq_one_letter_code
_entity_poly.pdbx_strand_id
1 'polypeptide(L)'
;MRLTDIKCRQAKPGEKLLKLSDSGGLQLHVFPAGSKLWRGAYRYNGKQKTFAMGAYPALSLQDARETWKAAKAQLVAGIDPTTERRVEKLRAAAADGKTFEQVAIEWRGTKYPAVSKTGDDALHRVTMNIFPDLGLLPIASIDPPMVLASLRRIEARGSLDMTKRVQRLVVRIFNYAIASGLRKDNPGAPVGEALKGHKAGHFASIDVEELPQFLVDLAKAEAELEMKTRTATRLVMHTFVRTEEIVGVPWSELDLDKALWEIPAERMKMKRGHIVPLSRQAVALFRQMEPITGGRHYVFAHRSKSREHMDNNTILRALGRMGYKGKMTGHGFRSLAMSAITQQLGYDEKIVDLQLAHVKENKTDQAYDRAKWLKERTRMMQDWSDYIDKVAATGVL
;
A
#
# COMPACT_ATOMS: atom_id res chain seq x y z
N MET A 1 -30.18 -22.17 -40.44
CA MET A 1 -31.00 -23.40 -40.30
C MET A 1 -30.68 -24.01 -38.92
N ARG A 2 -31.66 -24.38 -38.11
CA ARG A 2 -31.42 -25.03 -36.82
C ARG A 2 -30.91 -26.44 -37.02
N LEU A 3 -29.95 -26.89 -36.22
CA LEU A 3 -29.48 -28.28 -36.22
C LEU A 3 -30.59 -29.23 -35.72
N THR A 4 -30.57 -30.44 -36.21
CA THR A 4 -31.37 -31.56 -35.67
C THR A 4 -30.42 -32.63 -35.14
N ASP A 5 -30.88 -33.47 -34.21
CA ASP A 5 -30.05 -34.54 -33.66
C ASP A 5 -29.62 -35.54 -34.76
N ILE A 6 -30.50 -35.79 -35.72
CA ILE A 6 -30.18 -36.61 -36.89
C ILE A 6 -28.98 -36.08 -37.65
N LYS A 7 -28.95 -34.76 -37.93
CA LYS A 7 -27.80 -34.11 -38.59
C LYS A 7 -26.52 -34.18 -37.74
N CYS A 8 -26.63 -34.02 -36.44
CA CYS A 8 -25.48 -34.16 -35.54
C CYS A 8 -24.92 -35.58 -35.54
N ARG A 9 -25.79 -36.59 -35.54
CA ARG A 9 -25.43 -38.00 -35.58
C ARG A 9 -24.79 -38.39 -36.91
N GLN A 10 -25.37 -37.96 -38.02
CA GLN A 10 -24.93 -38.27 -39.38
C GLN A 10 -23.69 -37.50 -39.84
N ALA A 11 -23.29 -36.44 -39.15
CA ALA A 11 -22.10 -35.66 -39.49
C ALA A 11 -20.86 -36.55 -39.49
N LYS A 12 -20.23 -36.73 -40.65
CA LYS A 12 -19.01 -37.52 -40.82
C LYS A 12 -17.76 -36.64 -40.74
N PRO A 13 -16.65 -37.12 -40.17
CA PRO A 13 -15.39 -36.43 -40.22
C PRO A 13 -14.90 -36.30 -41.66
N GLY A 14 -14.30 -35.17 -41.99
CA GLY A 14 -13.64 -34.88 -43.26
C GLY A 14 -12.16 -34.58 -43.03
N GLU A 15 -11.42 -34.25 -44.09
CA GLU A 15 -9.99 -33.88 -44.00
C GLU A 15 -9.76 -32.62 -43.15
N LYS A 16 -10.75 -31.70 -43.06
CA LYS A 16 -10.71 -30.45 -42.32
C LYS A 16 -11.81 -30.40 -41.26
N LEU A 17 -11.60 -29.55 -40.26
CA LEU A 17 -12.62 -29.27 -39.24
C LEU A 17 -13.93 -28.83 -39.87
N LEU A 18 -14.99 -29.60 -39.70
CA LEU A 18 -16.34 -29.28 -40.12
C LEU A 18 -17.08 -28.57 -38.97
N LYS A 19 -17.61 -27.37 -39.23
CA LYS A 19 -18.41 -26.57 -38.28
C LYS A 19 -19.87 -26.58 -38.71
N LEU A 20 -20.71 -27.22 -37.95
CA LEU A 20 -22.16 -27.21 -38.14
C LEU A 20 -22.77 -26.16 -37.21
N SER A 21 -23.34 -25.12 -37.79
CA SER A 21 -23.90 -23.97 -37.02
C SER A 21 -25.37 -24.24 -36.66
N ASP A 22 -25.69 -23.96 -35.40
CA ASP A 22 -27.05 -23.84 -34.87
C ASP A 22 -27.40 -22.34 -34.62
N SER A 23 -28.48 -22.08 -33.91
CA SER A 23 -28.90 -20.70 -33.60
C SER A 23 -28.01 -20.02 -32.56
N GLY A 24 -27.82 -18.69 -32.71
CA GLY A 24 -27.25 -17.83 -31.70
C GLY A 24 -25.77 -18.08 -31.37
N GLY A 25 -24.96 -18.57 -32.35
CA GLY A 25 -23.53 -18.81 -32.18
C GLY A 25 -23.15 -20.19 -31.65
N LEU A 26 -24.13 -21.10 -31.40
CA LEU A 26 -23.87 -22.51 -31.06
C LEU A 26 -23.38 -23.25 -32.29
N GLN A 27 -22.37 -24.08 -32.17
CA GLN A 27 -21.77 -24.86 -33.24
C GLN A 27 -21.38 -26.26 -32.74
N LEU A 28 -21.57 -27.28 -33.60
CA LEU A 28 -20.95 -28.59 -33.43
C LEU A 28 -19.70 -28.65 -34.31
N HIS A 29 -18.56 -28.81 -33.70
CA HIS A 29 -17.27 -28.98 -34.37
C HIS A 29 -16.98 -30.48 -34.51
N VAL A 30 -16.90 -30.97 -35.77
CA VAL A 30 -16.52 -32.34 -36.08
C VAL A 30 -15.07 -32.33 -36.54
N PHE A 31 -14.22 -32.96 -35.80
CA PHE A 31 -12.77 -33.01 -36.05
C PHE A 31 -12.42 -34.16 -37.00
N PRO A 32 -11.30 -34.07 -37.75
CA PRO A 32 -10.85 -35.17 -38.64
C PRO A 32 -10.69 -36.50 -37.91
N ALA A 33 -10.30 -36.48 -36.64
CA ALA A 33 -10.19 -37.67 -35.78
C ALA A 33 -11.55 -38.26 -35.33
N GLY A 34 -12.68 -37.73 -35.83
CA GLY A 34 -14.04 -38.25 -35.55
C GLY A 34 -14.68 -37.68 -34.29
N SER A 35 -13.96 -36.94 -33.43
CA SER A 35 -14.56 -36.33 -32.24
C SER A 35 -15.48 -35.17 -32.59
N LYS A 36 -16.62 -35.09 -31.89
CA LYS A 36 -17.64 -34.04 -32.09
C LYS A 36 -17.76 -33.23 -30.79
N LEU A 37 -17.47 -31.94 -30.87
CA LEU A 37 -17.46 -31.04 -29.68
C LEU A 37 -18.40 -29.86 -29.87
N TRP A 38 -19.23 -29.58 -28.86
CA TRP A 38 -20.07 -28.43 -28.80
C TRP A 38 -19.23 -27.18 -28.44
N ARG A 39 -19.40 -26.09 -29.22
CA ARG A 39 -18.73 -24.83 -29.09
C ARG A 39 -19.74 -23.68 -29.23
N GLY A 40 -19.59 -22.65 -28.36
CA GLY A 40 -20.33 -21.42 -28.47
C GLY A 40 -19.40 -20.28 -28.88
N ALA A 41 -19.63 -19.63 -30.01
CA ALA A 41 -18.85 -18.49 -30.48
C ALA A 41 -19.47 -17.19 -29.94
N TYR A 42 -18.64 -16.35 -29.29
CA TYR A 42 -19.09 -15.09 -28.70
C TYR A 42 -18.01 -14.01 -28.78
N ARG A 43 -18.39 -12.75 -28.49
CA ARG A 43 -17.47 -11.63 -28.31
C ARG A 43 -17.52 -11.12 -26.87
N TYR A 44 -16.35 -10.85 -26.31
CA TYR A 44 -16.20 -10.28 -24.99
C TYR A 44 -15.06 -9.24 -25.00
N ASN A 45 -15.34 -8.02 -24.55
CA ASN A 45 -14.40 -6.88 -24.59
C ASN A 45 -13.75 -6.71 -25.99
N GLY A 46 -14.56 -6.78 -27.05
CA GLY A 46 -14.12 -6.62 -28.44
C GLY A 46 -13.41 -7.82 -29.06
N LYS A 47 -13.05 -8.85 -28.29
CA LYS A 47 -12.33 -10.04 -28.75
C LYS A 47 -13.28 -11.20 -29.01
N GLN A 48 -13.05 -11.93 -30.12
CA GLN A 48 -13.77 -13.16 -30.40
C GLN A 48 -13.24 -14.29 -29.54
N LYS A 49 -14.15 -15.00 -28.87
CA LYS A 49 -13.86 -16.13 -27.97
C LYS A 49 -14.74 -17.34 -28.31
N THR A 50 -14.36 -18.51 -27.80
CA THR A 50 -15.09 -19.75 -27.98
C THR A 50 -15.30 -20.43 -26.61
N PHE A 51 -16.55 -20.72 -26.28
CA PHE A 51 -16.95 -21.45 -25.08
C PHE A 51 -17.04 -22.93 -25.37
N ALA A 52 -16.25 -23.76 -24.70
CA ALA A 52 -16.26 -25.21 -24.85
C ALA A 52 -17.32 -25.83 -23.92
N MET A 53 -18.29 -26.58 -24.45
CA MET A 53 -19.39 -27.12 -23.64
C MET A 53 -19.22 -28.60 -23.32
N GLY A 54 -18.89 -29.44 -24.30
CA GLY A 54 -18.71 -30.86 -24.10
C GLY A 54 -18.72 -31.63 -25.41
N ALA A 55 -18.60 -32.96 -25.32
CA ALA A 55 -18.59 -33.86 -26.48
C ALA A 55 -20.00 -34.38 -26.78
N TYR A 56 -20.35 -34.42 -28.05
CA TYR A 56 -21.52 -35.16 -28.55
C TYR A 56 -21.12 -36.61 -28.76
N PRO A 57 -21.95 -37.65 -28.41
CA PRO A 57 -23.33 -37.51 -27.90
C PRO A 57 -23.46 -37.40 -26.38
N ALA A 58 -22.36 -37.42 -25.59
CA ALA A 58 -22.43 -37.33 -24.13
C ALA A 58 -23.19 -36.06 -23.66
N LEU A 59 -23.05 -34.96 -24.41
CA LEU A 59 -23.89 -33.77 -24.27
C LEU A 59 -24.83 -33.72 -25.45
N SER A 60 -26.15 -33.85 -25.21
CA SER A 60 -27.16 -33.81 -26.27
C SER A 60 -27.27 -32.42 -26.93
N LEU A 61 -27.93 -32.33 -28.09
CA LEU A 61 -28.21 -31.04 -28.73
C LEU A 61 -29.07 -30.14 -27.84
N GLN A 62 -30.03 -30.70 -27.10
CA GLN A 62 -30.88 -29.95 -26.19
C GLN A 62 -30.08 -29.36 -25.03
N ASP A 63 -29.29 -30.19 -24.36
CA ASP A 63 -28.45 -29.75 -23.23
C ASP A 63 -27.40 -28.74 -23.67
N ALA A 64 -26.85 -28.87 -24.88
CA ALA A 64 -25.93 -27.91 -25.45
C ALA A 64 -26.60 -26.53 -25.69
N ARG A 65 -27.86 -26.51 -26.11
CA ARG A 65 -28.65 -25.29 -26.25
C ARG A 65 -28.92 -24.63 -24.90
N GLU A 66 -29.28 -25.39 -23.89
CA GLU A 66 -29.52 -24.89 -22.53
C GLU A 66 -28.24 -24.36 -21.91
N THR A 67 -27.14 -25.08 -22.00
CA THR A 67 -25.81 -24.63 -21.55
C THR A 67 -25.39 -23.35 -22.24
N TRP A 68 -25.64 -23.26 -23.55
CA TRP A 68 -25.32 -22.06 -24.32
C TRP A 68 -26.22 -20.87 -23.96
N LYS A 69 -27.50 -21.10 -23.67
CA LYS A 69 -28.44 -20.10 -23.20
C LYS A 69 -27.99 -19.52 -21.85
N ALA A 70 -27.56 -20.35 -20.92
CA ALA A 70 -27.02 -19.92 -19.63
C ALA A 70 -25.74 -19.10 -19.80
N ALA A 71 -24.79 -19.53 -20.64
CA ALA A 71 -23.57 -18.80 -20.93
C ALA A 71 -23.85 -17.42 -21.56
N LYS A 72 -24.88 -17.29 -22.41
CA LYS A 72 -25.30 -15.98 -22.98
C LYS A 72 -25.89 -15.06 -21.90
N ALA A 73 -26.62 -15.60 -20.95
CA ALA A 73 -27.13 -14.80 -19.82
C ALA A 73 -25.99 -14.20 -18.98
N GLN A 74 -24.91 -14.98 -18.75
CA GLN A 74 -23.69 -14.46 -18.11
C GLN A 74 -23.04 -13.33 -18.93
N LEU A 75 -22.97 -13.44 -20.24
CA LEU A 75 -22.43 -12.38 -21.12
C LEU A 75 -23.25 -11.10 -21.03
N VAL A 76 -24.57 -11.18 -20.96
CA VAL A 76 -25.46 -10.01 -20.76
C VAL A 76 -25.20 -9.36 -19.41
N ALA A 77 -24.88 -10.14 -18.38
CA ALA A 77 -24.47 -9.65 -17.07
C ALA A 77 -23.01 -9.15 -17.00
N GLY A 78 -22.29 -9.09 -18.15
CA GLY A 78 -20.91 -8.64 -18.20
C GLY A 78 -19.87 -9.66 -17.70
N ILE A 79 -20.27 -10.95 -17.54
CA ILE A 79 -19.42 -12.04 -17.05
C ILE A 79 -18.94 -12.88 -18.23
N ASP A 80 -17.63 -13.16 -18.30
CA ASP A 80 -17.08 -14.08 -19.30
C ASP A 80 -17.32 -15.53 -18.89
N PRO A 81 -18.18 -16.29 -19.62
CA PRO A 81 -18.57 -17.65 -19.25
C PRO A 81 -17.40 -18.64 -19.24
N THR A 82 -16.37 -18.40 -20.06
CA THR A 82 -15.16 -19.24 -20.05
C THR A 82 -14.36 -19.06 -18.76
N THR A 83 -14.25 -17.81 -18.30
CA THR A 83 -13.58 -17.48 -17.04
C THR A 83 -14.38 -18.01 -15.85
N GLU A 84 -15.70 -17.79 -15.84
CA GLU A 84 -16.56 -18.25 -14.74
C GLU A 84 -16.54 -19.78 -14.60
N ARG A 85 -16.65 -20.51 -15.71
CA ARG A 85 -16.56 -21.98 -15.68
C ARG A 85 -15.20 -22.48 -15.16
N ARG A 86 -14.12 -21.78 -15.48
CA ARG A 86 -12.79 -22.10 -14.93
C ARG A 86 -12.78 -21.89 -13.41
N VAL A 87 -13.36 -20.80 -12.92
CA VAL A 87 -13.48 -20.51 -11.49
C VAL A 87 -14.37 -21.54 -10.79
N GLU A 88 -15.51 -21.91 -11.37
CA GLU A 88 -16.39 -22.95 -10.81
C GLU A 88 -15.69 -24.32 -10.73
N LYS A 89 -14.98 -24.70 -11.79
CA LYS A 89 -14.19 -25.95 -11.80
C LYS A 89 -13.09 -25.93 -10.73
N LEU A 90 -12.45 -24.78 -10.53
CA LEU A 90 -11.45 -24.59 -9.47
C LEU A 90 -12.10 -24.61 -8.07
N ARG A 91 -13.28 -24.01 -7.92
CA ARG A 91 -14.08 -24.10 -6.68
C ARG A 91 -14.52 -25.54 -6.38
N ALA A 92 -15.00 -26.27 -7.39
CA ALA A 92 -15.39 -27.68 -7.23
C ALA A 92 -14.20 -28.58 -6.90
N ALA A 93 -13.04 -28.35 -7.51
CA ALA A 93 -11.80 -29.05 -7.17
C ALA A 93 -11.28 -28.70 -5.76
N ALA A 94 -11.82 -27.64 -5.17
CA ALA A 94 -11.50 -27.10 -3.84
C ALA A 94 -12.43 -27.56 -2.74
N ALA A 95 -13.38 -28.42 -3.00
CA ALA A 95 -14.30 -28.90 -1.97
C ALA A 95 -13.58 -29.46 -0.72
N ASP A 96 -12.28 -29.78 -0.82
CA ASP A 96 -11.40 -30.22 0.27
C ASP A 96 -10.26 -29.24 0.65
N GLY A 97 -10.17 -28.04 0.05
CA GLY A 97 -8.99 -27.18 0.26
C GLY A 97 -9.31 -25.75 0.69
N LYS A 98 -8.49 -25.17 1.58
CA LYS A 98 -8.61 -23.77 2.00
C LYS A 98 -8.41 -22.81 0.83
N THR A 99 -9.22 -21.75 0.77
CA THR A 99 -9.08 -20.67 -0.21
C THR A 99 -7.89 -19.76 0.13
N PHE A 100 -7.41 -19.00 -0.85
CA PHE A 100 -6.35 -18.02 -0.64
C PHE A 100 -6.73 -17.00 0.44
N GLU A 101 -7.98 -16.52 0.44
CA GLU A 101 -8.50 -15.59 1.45
C GLU A 101 -8.45 -16.17 2.86
N GLN A 102 -8.93 -17.40 3.05
CA GLN A 102 -8.88 -18.07 4.36
C GLN A 102 -7.44 -18.20 4.86
N VAL A 103 -6.52 -18.60 3.99
CA VAL A 103 -5.11 -18.74 4.34
C VAL A 103 -4.46 -17.38 4.64
N ALA A 104 -4.82 -16.33 3.91
CA ALA A 104 -4.33 -14.98 4.16
C ALA A 104 -4.79 -14.43 5.53
N ILE A 105 -6.04 -14.72 5.93
CA ILE A 105 -6.59 -14.35 7.23
C ILE A 105 -5.85 -15.11 8.35
N GLU A 106 -5.66 -16.41 8.19
CA GLU A 106 -4.90 -17.24 9.15
C GLU A 106 -3.46 -16.76 9.29
N TRP A 107 -2.79 -16.50 8.16
CA TRP A 107 -1.44 -15.96 8.14
C TRP A 107 -1.36 -14.64 8.91
N ARG A 108 -2.33 -13.73 8.72
CA ARG A 108 -2.41 -12.46 9.47
C ARG A 108 -2.52 -12.72 10.97
N GLY A 109 -3.41 -13.62 11.39
CA GLY A 109 -3.63 -13.97 12.80
C GLY A 109 -2.42 -14.62 13.46
N THR A 110 -1.67 -15.44 12.70
CA THR A 110 -0.45 -16.09 13.19
C THR A 110 0.76 -15.15 13.25
N LYS A 111 0.88 -14.25 12.25
CA LYS A 111 2.07 -13.41 12.09
C LYS A 111 2.03 -12.12 12.90
N TYR A 112 0.86 -11.63 13.23
CA TYR A 112 0.68 -10.34 13.89
C TYR A 112 -0.24 -10.48 15.12
N PRO A 113 -0.04 -9.68 16.19
CA PRO A 113 -0.95 -9.62 17.32
C PRO A 113 -2.39 -9.34 16.89
N ALA A 114 -3.37 -9.71 17.71
CA ALA A 114 -4.80 -9.50 17.42
C ALA A 114 -5.09 -8.02 17.08
N VAL A 115 -4.54 -7.10 17.86
CA VAL A 115 -4.58 -5.65 17.57
C VAL A 115 -3.25 -5.24 16.95
N SER A 116 -3.21 -5.08 15.62
CA SER A 116 -2.00 -4.72 14.89
C SER A 116 -2.33 -3.93 13.64
N LYS A 117 -2.16 -2.62 13.68
CA LYS A 117 -2.30 -1.75 12.49
C LYS A 117 -1.47 -2.26 11.31
N THR A 118 -0.23 -2.68 11.55
CA THR A 118 0.64 -3.23 10.48
C THR A 118 0.08 -4.50 9.88
N GLY A 119 -0.51 -5.38 10.69
CA GLY A 119 -1.15 -6.61 10.22
C GLY A 119 -2.42 -6.31 9.42
N ASP A 120 -3.25 -5.38 9.91
CA ASP A 120 -4.48 -4.97 9.26
C ASP A 120 -4.21 -4.27 7.94
N ASP A 121 -3.23 -3.36 7.89
CA ASP A 121 -2.79 -2.71 6.65
C ASP A 121 -2.23 -3.72 5.63
N ALA A 122 -1.52 -4.76 6.09
CA ALA A 122 -1.01 -5.80 5.21
C ALA A 122 -2.15 -6.62 4.61
N LEU A 123 -3.09 -7.09 5.44
CA LEU A 123 -4.27 -7.82 4.98
C LEU A 123 -5.13 -6.96 4.06
N HIS A 124 -5.40 -5.71 4.42
CA HIS A 124 -6.16 -4.78 3.59
C HIS A 124 -5.57 -4.60 2.19
N ARG A 125 -4.23 -4.47 2.07
CA ARG A 125 -3.57 -4.40 0.75
C ARG A 125 -3.83 -5.64 -0.09
N VAL A 126 -3.80 -6.83 0.51
CA VAL A 126 -4.07 -8.10 -0.18
C VAL A 126 -5.56 -8.20 -0.56
N THR A 127 -6.46 -7.82 0.37
CA THR A 127 -7.92 -7.80 0.13
C THR A 127 -8.27 -6.93 -1.07
N MET A 128 -7.77 -5.70 -1.11
CA MET A 128 -8.10 -4.76 -2.18
C MET A 128 -7.48 -5.10 -3.54
N ASN A 129 -6.37 -5.82 -3.56
CA ASN A 129 -5.60 -6.00 -4.80
C ASN A 129 -5.56 -7.43 -5.32
N ILE A 130 -5.71 -8.44 -4.46
CA ILE A 130 -5.54 -9.85 -4.79
C ILE A 130 -6.85 -10.65 -4.62
N PHE A 131 -7.62 -10.42 -3.55
CA PHE A 131 -8.86 -11.16 -3.32
C PHE A 131 -9.87 -11.09 -4.46
N PRO A 132 -10.04 -9.96 -5.19
CA PRO A 132 -10.96 -9.93 -6.32
C PRO A 132 -10.67 -10.99 -7.40
N ASP A 133 -9.40 -11.42 -7.54
CA ASP A 133 -9.02 -12.43 -8.52
C ASP A 133 -8.80 -13.81 -7.93
N LEU A 134 -8.10 -13.86 -6.80
CA LEU A 134 -7.56 -15.10 -6.24
C LEU A 134 -8.20 -15.50 -4.91
N GLY A 135 -8.92 -14.59 -4.25
CA GLY A 135 -9.42 -14.79 -2.88
C GLY A 135 -10.23 -16.07 -2.70
N LEU A 136 -11.18 -16.31 -3.59
CA LEU A 136 -12.07 -17.48 -3.54
C LEU A 136 -11.49 -18.75 -4.17
N LEU A 137 -10.28 -18.65 -4.74
CA LEU A 137 -9.66 -19.84 -5.35
C LEU A 137 -8.95 -20.68 -4.28
N PRO A 138 -8.98 -22.01 -4.41
CA PRO A 138 -8.16 -22.89 -3.59
C PRO A 138 -6.70 -22.50 -3.68
N ILE A 139 -6.02 -22.40 -2.55
CA ILE A 139 -4.62 -21.98 -2.54
C ILE A 139 -3.73 -22.95 -3.31
N ALA A 140 -4.08 -24.23 -3.35
CA ALA A 140 -3.36 -25.27 -4.09
C ALA A 140 -3.47 -25.12 -5.62
N SER A 141 -4.53 -24.50 -6.14
CA SER A 141 -4.80 -24.38 -7.58
C SER A 141 -4.23 -23.10 -8.22
N ILE A 142 -3.71 -22.18 -7.42
CA ILE A 142 -3.17 -20.90 -7.92
C ILE A 142 -1.78 -21.13 -8.52
N ASP A 143 -1.61 -20.75 -9.78
CA ASP A 143 -0.36 -20.86 -10.53
C ASP A 143 0.36 -19.48 -10.66
N PRO A 144 1.66 -19.44 -11.03
CA PRO A 144 2.40 -18.18 -11.20
C PRO A 144 1.76 -17.21 -12.22
N PRO A 145 1.24 -17.65 -13.39
CA PRO A 145 0.54 -16.77 -14.32
C PRO A 145 -0.67 -16.05 -13.72
N MET A 146 -1.43 -16.71 -12.84
CA MET A 146 -2.58 -16.10 -12.17
C MET A 146 -2.14 -14.99 -11.21
N VAL A 147 -1.09 -15.24 -10.41
CA VAL A 147 -0.49 -14.24 -9.52
C VAL A 147 0.05 -13.06 -10.33
N LEU A 148 0.77 -13.33 -11.43
CA LEU A 148 1.32 -12.29 -12.31
C LEU A 148 0.22 -11.41 -12.90
N ALA A 149 -0.88 -12.01 -13.36
CA ALA A 149 -1.99 -11.26 -13.95
C ALA A 149 -2.60 -10.28 -12.93
N SER A 150 -2.80 -10.70 -11.67
CA SER A 150 -3.31 -9.84 -10.60
C SER A 150 -2.34 -8.69 -10.28
N LEU A 151 -1.04 -8.97 -10.20
CA LEU A 151 -0.02 -7.94 -9.92
C LEU A 151 0.13 -6.94 -11.07
N ARG A 152 0.05 -7.39 -12.33
CA ARG A 152 0.08 -6.52 -13.51
C ARG A 152 -1.08 -5.53 -13.57
N ARG A 153 -2.22 -5.83 -12.97
CA ARG A 153 -3.31 -4.85 -12.83
C ARG A 153 -2.92 -3.69 -11.90
N ILE A 154 -2.12 -3.96 -10.88
CA ILE A 154 -1.60 -2.92 -9.99
C ILE A 154 -0.56 -2.08 -10.75
N GLU A 155 0.33 -2.73 -11.51
CA GLU A 155 1.31 -2.03 -12.38
C GLU A 155 0.64 -1.12 -13.40
N ALA A 156 -0.43 -1.59 -14.06
CA ALA A 156 -1.16 -0.82 -15.06
C ALA A 156 -1.76 0.47 -14.51
N ARG A 157 -1.99 0.56 -13.19
CA ARG A 157 -2.41 1.79 -12.49
C ARG A 157 -1.23 2.73 -12.15
N GLY A 158 0.00 2.39 -12.57
CA GLY A 158 1.21 3.17 -12.26
C GLY A 158 1.76 2.97 -10.84
N SER A 159 1.17 2.07 -10.03
CA SER A 159 1.51 1.91 -8.61
C SER A 159 2.61 0.86 -8.38
N LEU A 160 3.83 1.10 -8.92
CA LEU A 160 4.93 0.13 -8.88
C LEU A 160 5.39 -0.25 -7.46
N ASP A 161 5.44 0.71 -6.52
CA ASP A 161 5.77 0.42 -5.12
C ASP A 161 4.71 -0.47 -4.48
N MET A 162 3.41 -0.19 -4.72
CA MET A 162 2.32 -1.04 -4.24
C MET A 162 2.41 -2.44 -4.82
N THR A 163 2.74 -2.58 -6.12
CA THR A 163 2.93 -3.89 -6.77
C THR A 163 3.98 -4.72 -6.03
N LYS A 164 5.14 -4.15 -5.74
CA LYS A 164 6.20 -4.84 -4.99
C LYS A 164 5.80 -5.18 -3.55
N ARG A 165 5.11 -4.28 -2.86
CA ARG A 165 4.60 -4.53 -1.50
C ARG A 165 3.60 -5.67 -1.48
N VAL A 166 2.64 -5.67 -2.40
CA VAL A 166 1.63 -6.74 -2.52
C VAL A 166 2.29 -8.06 -2.92
N GLN A 167 3.22 -8.05 -3.88
CA GLN A 167 3.97 -9.25 -4.27
C GLN A 167 4.68 -9.90 -3.08
N ARG A 168 5.37 -9.11 -2.23
CA ARG A 168 6.03 -9.62 -1.02
C ARG A 168 5.03 -10.23 -0.03
N LEU A 169 3.84 -9.65 0.11
CA LEU A 169 2.79 -10.20 0.98
C LEU A 169 2.26 -11.52 0.44
N VAL A 170 2.02 -11.61 -0.87
CA VAL A 170 1.59 -12.84 -1.56
C VAL A 170 2.62 -13.95 -1.37
N VAL A 171 3.92 -13.66 -1.57
CA VAL A 171 5.00 -14.62 -1.29
C VAL A 171 4.96 -15.13 0.16
N ARG A 172 4.75 -14.25 1.13
CA ARG A 172 4.68 -14.62 2.55
C ARG A 172 3.46 -15.49 2.86
N ILE A 173 2.31 -15.20 2.26
CA ILE A 173 1.09 -16.01 2.43
C ILE A 173 1.31 -17.41 1.84
N PHE A 174 1.89 -17.52 0.64
CA PHE A 174 2.21 -18.83 0.05
C PHE A 174 3.27 -19.61 0.85
N ASN A 175 4.27 -18.94 1.41
CA ASN A 175 5.23 -19.59 2.32
C ASN A 175 4.53 -20.12 3.58
N TYR A 176 3.55 -19.39 4.12
CA TYR A 176 2.73 -19.88 5.23
C TYR A 176 1.91 -21.11 4.80
N ALA A 177 1.32 -21.10 3.59
CA ALA A 177 0.60 -22.25 3.06
C ALA A 177 1.48 -23.49 2.90
N ILE A 178 2.74 -23.31 2.47
CA ILE A 178 3.72 -24.41 2.39
C ILE A 178 4.02 -24.96 3.78
N ALA A 179 4.32 -24.09 4.74
CA ALA A 179 4.59 -24.47 6.12
C ALA A 179 3.41 -25.18 6.80
N SER A 180 2.18 -24.86 6.36
CA SER A 180 0.93 -25.49 6.83
C SER A 180 0.54 -26.75 6.04
N GLY A 181 1.36 -27.22 5.11
CA GLY A 181 1.11 -28.44 4.31
C GLY A 181 0.02 -28.31 3.24
N LEU A 182 -0.45 -27.09 2.96
CA LEU A 182 -1.53 -26.83 2.01
C LEU A 182 -1.09 -26.85 0.54
N ARG A 183 0.23 -26.71 0.29
CA ARG A 183 0.87 -26.80 -1.03
C ARG A 183 2.38 -27.03 -0.91
N LYS A 184 3.04 -27.36 -2.03
CA LYS A 184 4.46 -27.74 -2.07
C LYS A 184 5.39 -26.61 -2.57
N ASP A 185 4.88 -25.66 -3.35
CA ASP A 185 5.64 -24.61 -4.04
C ASP A 185 5.04 -23.22 -3.79
N ASN A 186 5.79 -22.17 -4.11
CA ASN A 186 5.35 -20.79 -3.97
C ASN A 186 5.19 -20.12 -5.36
N PRO A 187 3.96 -19.96 -5.88
CA PRO A 187 3.74 -19.36 -7.19
C PRO A 187 4.00 -17.85 -7.21
N GLY A 188 4.10 -17.18 -6.06
CA GLY A 188 4.43 -15.76 -5.97
C GLY A 188 5.94 -15.46 -6.05
N ALA A 189 6.79 -16.48 -5.82
CA ALA A 189 8.24 -16.28 -5.79
C ALA A 189 8.83 -15.91 -7.17
N PRO A 190 8.58 -16.64 -8.27
CA PRO A 190 9.17 -16.36 -9.58
C PRO A 190 8.58 -15.09 -10.22
N VAL A 191 7.42 -14.62 -9.77
CA VAL A 191 6.71 -13.50 -10.39
C VAL A 191 7.45 -12.17 -10.24
N GLY A 192 8.29 -12.05 -9.20
CA GLY A 192 9.06 -10.83 -8.93
C GLY A 192 9.93 -10.39 -10.10
N GLU A 193 10.53 -11.34 -10.81
CA GLU A 193 11.40 -11.10 -11.97
C GLU A 193 10.63 -10.63 -13.23
N ALA A 194 9.35 -10.97 -13.32
CA ALA A 194 8.48 -10.59 -14.43
C ALA A 194 7.79 -9.23 -14.25
N LEU A 195 7.98 -8.57 -13.10
CA LEU A 195 7.43 -7.25 -12.77
C LEU A 195 8.43 -6.15 -13.12
N LYS A 196 7.89 -4.97 -13.46
CA LYS A 196 8.72 -3.78 -13.71
C LYS A 196 9.59 -3.45 -12.50
N GLY A 197 10.85 -3.13 -12.76
CA GLY A 197 11.76 -2.64 -11.74
C GLY A 197 11.23 -1.35 -11.13
N HIS A 198 11.25 -1.25 -9.80
CA HIS A 198 10.99 -0.02 -9.07
C HIS A 198 12.20 0.31 -8.21
N LYS A 199 12.88 1.39 -8.51
CA LYS A 199 13.86 1.97 -7.58
C LYS A 199 13.05 2.76 -6.56
N ALA A 200 13.18 2.40 -5.29
CA ALA A 200 12.64 3.23 -4.22
C ALA A 200 13.33 4.61 -4.31
N GLY A 201 12.55 5.64 -4.57
CA GLY A 201 13.03 7.02 -4.47
C GLY A 201 13.25 7.39 -3.00
N HIS A 202 14.16 8.34 -2.75
CA HIS A 202 14.20 9.04 -1.47
C HIS A 202 12.90 9.82 -1.27
N PHE A 203 12.50 10.03 -0.02
CA PHE A 203 11.38 10.94 0.24
C PHE A 203 11.73 12.32 -0.31
N ALA A 204 10.79 12.93 -1.02
CA ALA A 204 10.99 14.23 -1.58
C ALA A 204 11.32 15.24 -0.47
N SER A 205 12.40 15.96 -0.65
CA SER A 205 12.94 17.02 0.20
C SER A 205 13.43 18.13 -0.71
N ILE A 206 13.22 19.37 -0.31
CA ILE A 206 13.88 20.50 -0.94
C ILE A 206 15.36 20.52 -0.56
N ASP A 207 16.17 21.13 -1.40
CA ASP A 207 17.57 21.40 -1.09
C ASP A 207 17.71 22.60 -0.12
N VAL A 208 18.88 22.74 0.50
CA VAL A 208 19.12 23.82 1.49
C VAL A 208 18.95 25.19 0.85
N GLU A 209 19.36 25.33 -0.39
CA GLU A 209 19.27 26.57 -1.20
C GLU A 209 17.82 27.01 -1.45
N GLU A 210 16.86 26.09 -1.39
CA GLU A 210 15.43 26.38 -1.55
C GLU A 210 14.75 26.79 -0.23
N LEU A 211 15.43 26.67 0.91
CA LEU A 211 14.87 26.98 2.23
C LEU A 211 14.34 28.41 2.34
N PRO A 212 15.03 29.48 1.86
CA PRO A 212 14.50 30.82 1.91
C PRO A 212 13.14 30.98 1.24
N GLN A 213 13.01 30.48 0.02
CA GLN A 213 11.75 30.53 -0.73
C GLN A 213 10.66 29.69 -0.04
N PHE A 214 11.01 28.52 0.50
CA PHE A 214 10.07 27.69 1.24
C PHE A 214 9.50 28.43 2.46
N LEU A 215 10.32 29.15 3.21
CA LEU A 215 9.88 29.92 4.39
C LEU A 215 8.95 31.07 4.02
N VAL A 216 9.20 31.75 2.90
CA VAL A 216 8.30 32.78 2.34
C VAL A 216 6.95 32.18 1.99
N ASP A 217 6.94 31.05 1.30
CA ASP A 217 5.71 30.38 0.87
C ASP A 217 4.94 29.79 2.07
N LEU A 218 5.65 29.29 3.07
CA LEU A 218 5.04 28.84 4.33
C LEU A 218 4.35 30.01 5.06
N ALA A 219 5.02 31.15 5.19
CA ALA A 219 4.46 32.35 5.84
C ALA A 219 3.20 32.85 5.11
N LYS A 220 3.19 32.85 3.77
CA LYS A 220 2.00 33.20 2.97
C LYS A 220 0.84 32.22 3.21
N ALA A 221 1.14 30.92 3.19
CA ALA A 221 0.12 29.89 3.34
C ALA A 221 -0.48 29.82 4.75
N GLU A 222 0.25 30.28 5.77
CA GLU A 222 -0.21 30.27 7.16
C GLU A 222 -1.45 31.11 7.41
N ALA A 223 -1.68 32.15 6.62
CA ALA A 223 -2.91 32.95 6.69
C ALA A 223 -4.18 32.13 6.38
N GLU A 224 -4.04 31.09 5.54
CA GLU A 224 -5.13 30.23 5.10
C GLU A 224 -5.20 28.89 5.87
N LEU A 225 -4.16 28.55 6.63
CA LEU A 225 -4.09 27.29 7.37
C LEU A 225 -4.71 27.42 8.76
N GLU A 226 -5.47 26.38 9.15
CA GLU A 226 -5.92 26.25 10.55
C GLU A 226 -4.71 26.27 11.51
N MET A 227 -4.85 26.95 12.66
CA MET A 227 -3.78 27.13 13.63
C MET A 227 -3.05 25.85 13.99
N LYS A 228 -3.78 24.77 14.24
CA LYS A 228 -3.17 23.45 14.53
C LYS A 228 -2.27 22.94 13.40
N THR A 229 -2.69 23.15 12.16
CA THR A 229 -1.94 22.68 10.98
C THR A 229 -0.66 23.47 10.79
N ARG A 230 -0.72 24.81 10.87
CA ARG A 230 0.48 25.65 10.75
C ARG A 230 1.47 25.41 11.89
N THR A 231 0.98 25.30 13.13
CA THR A 231 1.83 25.02 14.30
C THR A 231 2.50 23.65 14.20
N ALA A 232 1.75 22.61 13.80
CA ALA A 232 2.31 21.27 13.59
C ALA A 232 3.37 21.25 12.48
N THR A 233 3.15 22.00 11.37
CA THR A 233 4.11 22.09 10.26
C THR A 233 5.41 22.78 10.71
N ARG A 234 5.31 23.89 11.44
CA ARG A 234 6.49 24.56 12.02
C ARG A 234 7.23 23.68 13.03
N LEU A 235 6.51 22.96 13.90
CA LEU A 235 7.14 22.07 14.87
C LEU A 235 7.88 20.91 14.20
N VAL A 236 7.34 20.32 13.12
CA VAL A 236 8.10 19.32 12.35
C VAL A 236 9.39 19.90 11.79
N MET A 237 9.37 21.13 11.32
CA MET A 237 10.55 21.82 10.80
C MET A 237 11.59 22.07 11.90
N HIS A 238 11.17 22.57 13.07
CA HIS A 238 12.08 22.89 14.19
C HIS A 238 12.62 21.65 14.89
N THR A 239 11.83 20.57 14.99
CA THR A 239 12.21 19.37 15.77
C THR A 239 12.66 18.20 14.91
N PHE A 240 12.33 18.22 13.61
CA PHE A 240 12.54 17.18 12.60
C PHE A 240 12.30 15.74 13.08
N VAL A 241 11.39 15.56 14.05
CA VAL A 241 10.82 14.27 14.41
C VAL A 241 9.88 13.77 13.31
N ARG A 242 9.42 12.51 13.38
CA ARG A 242 8.49 12.00 12.36
C ARG A 242 7.13 12.66 12.48
N THR A 243 6.45 12.85 11.36
CA THR A 243 5.12 13.48 11.31
C THR A 243 4.13 12.82 12.27
N GLU A 244 4.14 11.49 12.36
CA GLU A 244 3.28 10.74 13.27
C GLU A 244 3.58 11.04 14.75
N GLU A 245 4.84 11.29 15.09
CA GLU A 245 5.27 11.66 16.45
C GLU A 245 4.72 13.02 16.83
N ILE A 246 4.77 14.04 15.92
CA ILE A 246 4.23 15.39 16.16
C ILE A 246 2.71 15.36 16.26
N VAL A 247 1.99 14.84 15.26
CA VAL A 247 0.53 14.96 15.24
C VAL A 247 -0.13 14.20 16.40
N GLY A 248 0.53 13.14 16.87
CA GLY A 248 0.08 12.32 18.00
C GLY A 248 0.72 12.67 19.34
N VAL A 249 1.34 13.83 19.50
CA VAL A 249 1.97 14.23 20.77
C VAL A 249 0.91 14.51 21.84
N PRO A 250 0.90 13.78 22.98
CA PRO A 250 0.08 14.12 24.13
C PRO A 250 0.78 15.17 24.99
N TRP A 251 0.00 16.00 25.68
CA TRP A 251 0.55 17.01 26.61
C TRP A 251 1.44 16.40 27.71
N SER A 252 1.14 15.18 28.14
CA SER A 252 1.89 14.48 29.20
C SER A 252 3.32 14.10 28.84
N GLU A 253 3.73 14.18 27.57
CA GLU A 253 5.11 13.95 27.12
C GLU A 253 5.97 15.21 27.11
N LEU A 254 5.37 16.39 27.34
CA LEU A 254 6.03 17.69 27.23
C LEU A 254 6.34 18.27 28.61
N ASP A 255 7.60 18.55 28.88
CA ASP A 255 8.04 19.40 29.96
C ASP A 255 8.53 20.71 29.35
N LEU A 256 7.60 21.65 29.16
CA LEU A 256 7.89 22.93 28.49
C LEU A 256 8.77 23.85 29.32
N ASP A 257 8.81 23.67 30.65
CA ASP A 257 9.66 24.47 31.53
C ASP A 257 11.12 24.02 31.47
N LYS A 258 11.34 22.70 31.31
CA LYS A 258 12.66 22.13 31.02
C LYS A 258 13.03 22.14 29.55
N ALA A 259 12.13 22.56 28.68
CA ALA A 259 12.28 22.52 27.22
C ALA A 259 12.63 21.11 26.71
N LEU A 260 11.91 20.09 27.19
CA LEU A 260 12.10 18.70 26.83
C LEU A 260 10.79 18.06 26.39
N TRP A 261 10.90 17.18 25.40
CA TRP A 261 9.84 16.28 24.97
C TRP A 261 10.34 14.84 25.08
N GLU A 262 9.71 14.03 25.92
CA GLU A 262 10.06 12.65 26.15
C GLU A 262 9.06 11.70 25.45
N ILE A 263 9.48 11.11 24.32
CA ILE A 263 8.66 10.19 23.55
C ILE A 263 8.90 8.78 24.07
N PRO A 264 7.88 8.09 24.62
CA PRO A 264 8.03 6.74 25.15
C PRO A 264 8.24 5.71 24.04
N ALA A 265 8.85 4.59 24.38
CA ALA A 265 9.22 3.53 23.43
C ALA A 265 8.02 2.96 22.64
N GLU A 266 6.85 2.93 23.23
CA GLU A 266 5.60 2.41 22.65
C GLU A 266 5.17 3.23 21.43
N ARG A 267 5.43 4.53 21.45
CA ARG A 267 5.12 5.45 20.34
C ARG A 267 6.18 5.47 19.25
N MET A 268 7.39 5.06 19.57
CA MET A 268 8.50 5.08 18.62
C MET A 268 8.47 3.88 17.68
N LYS A 269 8.70 4.12 16.37
CA LYS A 269 8.75 3.05 15.35
C LYS A 269 9.74 1.93 15.72
N MET A 270 10.88 2.29 16.31
CA MET A 270 11.94 1.36 16.70
C MET A 270 11.81 0.84 18.15
N LYS A 271 10.66 1.10 18.81
CA LYS A 271 10.39 0.66 20.19
C LYS A 271 11.47 1.04 21.19
N ARG A 272 11.99 2.28 21.07
CA ARG A 272 12.98 2.88 21.97
C ARG A 272 12.57 4.31 22.27
N GLY A 273 12.55 4.69 23.56
CA GLY A 273 12.24 6.04 23.97
C GLY A 273 13.22 7.06 23.37
N HIS A 274 12.74 8.26 23.12
CA HIS A 274 13.52 9.33 22.52
C HIS A 274 13.29 10.65 23.26
N ILE A 275 14.38 11.31 23.66
CA ILE A 275 14.34 12.65 24.28
C ILE A 275 14.63 13.66 23.19
N VAL A 276 13.74 14.62 23.01
CA VAL A 276 13.86 15.72 22.04
C VAL A 276 14.04 17.03 22.82
N PRO A 277 15.25 17.64 22.81
CA PRO A 277 15.43 19.00 23.30
C PRO A 277 14.62 19.96 22.44
N LEU A 278 13.91 20.87 23.07
CA LEU A 278 13.09 21.87 22.41
C LEU A 278 13.83 23.22 22.40
N SER A 279 13.89 23.86 21.23
CA SER A 279 14.32 25.24 21.12
C SER A 279 13.29 26.21 21.74
N ARG A 280 13.66 27.43 22.00
CA ARG A 280 12.74 28.51 22.45
C ARG A 280 11.55 28.66 21.51
N GLN A 281 11.79 28.56 20.20
CA GLN A 281 10.76 28.63 19.16
C GLN A 281 9.80 27.47 19.26
N ALA A 282 10.31 26.24 19.42
CA ALA A 282 9.47 25.05 19.57
C ALA A 282 8.61 25.10 20.84
N VAL A 283 9.18 25.53 21.96
CA VAL A 283 8.45 25.77 23.22
C VAL A 283 7.33 26.81 23.02
N ALA A 284 7.63 27.94 22.37
CA ALA A 284 6.64 28.97 22.09
C ALA A 284 5.48 28.44 21.22
N LEU A 285 5.78 27.62 20.20
CA LEU A 285 4.78 26.99 19.36
C LEU A 285 3.89 26.00 20.13
N PHE A 286 4.44 25.20 21.05
CA PHE A 286 3.64 24.36 21.93
C PHE A 286 2.78 25.16 22.87
N ARG A 287 3.31 26.21 23.51
CA ARG A 287 2.55 27.11 24.42
C ARG A 287 1.40 27.81 23.71
N GLN A 288 1.53 28.17 22.43
CA GLN A 288 0.41 28.70 21.62
C GLN A 288 -0.79 27.72 21.53
N MET A 289 -0.55 26.44 21.70
CA MET A 289 -1.60 25.43 21.67
C MET A 289 -2.29 25.18 23.02
N GLU A 290 -1.68 25.59 24.15
CA GLU A 290 -2.25 25.40 25.48
C GLU A 290 -3.66 25.98 25.65
N PRO A 291 -3.96 27.23 25.26
CA PRO A 291 -5.32 27.78 25.39
C PRO A 291 -6.35 27.08 24.48
N ILE A 292 -5.89 26.34 23.44
CA ILE A 292 -6.77 25.71 22.45
C ILE A 292 -7.05 24.23 22.80
N THR A 293 -6.02 23.53 23.28
CA THR A 293 -6.08 22.08 23.50
C THR A 293 -5.49 21.61 24.83
N GLY A 294 -5.10 22.51 25.73
CA GLY A 294 -4.49 22.15 27.03
C GLY A 294 -5.40 21.28 27.91
N GLY A 295 -6.73 21.41 27.79
CA GLY A 295 -7.69 20.53 28.43
C GLY A 295 -7.96 19.20 27.73
N ARG A 296 -7.24 18.90 26.63
CA ARG A 296 -7.35 17.66 25.86
C ARG A 296 -6.12 16.77 26.04
N HIS A 297 -6.24 15.50 25.66
CA HIS A 297 -5.12 14.56 25.74
C HIS A 297 -3.98 14.95 24.76
N TYR A 298 -4.32 15.26 23.51
CA TYR A 298 -3.36 15.56 22.45
C TYR A 298 -3.22 17.08 22.20
N VAL A 299 -1.99 17.53 21.95
CA VAL A 299 -1.70 18.91 21.50
C VAL A 299 -2.44 19.20 20.19
N PHE A 300 -2.42 18.26 19.26
CA PHE A 300 -3.12 18.37 17.98
C PHE A 300 -4.37 17.46 17.97
N ALA A 301 -5.26 17.66 18.95
CA ALA A 301 -6.49 16.90 19.08
C ALA A 301 -7.37 17.04 17.83
N HIS A 302 -8.00 15.92 17.42
CA HIS A 302 -8.96 15.91 16.31
C HIS A 302 -10.14 16.86 16.60
N ARG A 303 -10.71 17.49 15.56
CA ARG A 303 -11.75 18.51 15.70
C ARG A 303 -13.00 17.99 16.41
N SER A 304 -13.49 16.84 16.05
CA SER A 304 -14.75 16.26 16.54
C SER A 304 -14.60 14.99 17.37
N LYS A 305 -13.44 14.33 17.35
CA LYS A 305 -13.18 13.08 18.06
C LYS A 305 -12.21 13.33 19.21
N SER A 306 -12.73 13.43 20.43
CA SER A 306 -11.95 13.83 21.61
C SER A 306 -10.77 12.93 21.96
N ARG A 307 -10.85 11.64 21.57
CA ARG A 307 -9.81 10.62 21.83
C ARG A 307 -8.82 10.41 20.68
N GLU A 308 -8.97 11.13 19.56
CA GLU A 308 -8.11 11.03 18.40
C GLU A 308 -7.29 12.31 18.22
N HIS A 309 -6.14 12.16 17.61
CA HIS A 309 -5.29 13.29 17.18
C HIS A 309 -5.54 13.64 15.71
N MET A 310 -4.95 14.73 15.24
CA MET A 310 -4.92 15.18 13.85
C MET A 310 -4.44 14.03 12.92
N ASP A 311 -5.01 13.97 11.72
CA ASP A 311 -4.60 13.00 10.70
C ASP A 311 -3.15 13.22 10.24
N ASN A 312 -2.37 12.15 10.12
CA ASN A 312 -0.96 12.17 9.74
C ASN A 312 -0.70 12.84 8.38
N ASN A 313 -1.67 12.83 7.46
CA ASN A 313 -1.55 13.44 6.14
C ASN A 313 -1.88 14.94 6.14
N THR A 314 -2.26 15.54 7.27
CA THR A 314 -2.65 16.94 7.33
C THR A 314 -1.49 17.86 6.94
N ILE A 315 -0.29 17.60 7.45
CA ILE A 315 0.93 18.34 7.08
C ILE A 315 1.26 18.14 5.59
N LEU A 316 1.15 16.91 5.08
CA LEU A 316 1.39 16.62 3.66
C LEU A 316 0.38 17.36 2.75
N ARG A 317 -0.90 17.43 3.16
CA ARG A 317 -1.92 18.22 2.45
C ARG A 317 -1.62 19.72 2.47
N ALA A 318 -1.14 20.24 3.60
CA ALA A 318 -0.71 21.64 3.71
C ALA A 318 0.44 21.95 2.75
N LEU A 319 1.50 21.13 2.75
CA LEU A 319 2.61 21.23 1.79
C LEU A 319 2.13 21.15 0.34
N GLY A 320 1.16 20.31 0.04
CA GLY A 320 0.56 20.20 -1.29
C GLY A 320 -0.16 21.48 -1.73
N ARG A 321 -0.88 22.16 -0.82
CA ARG A 321 -1.55 23.45 -1.08
C ARG A 321 -0.54 24.58 -1.33
N MET A 322 0.62 24.53 -0.67
CA MET A 322 1.73 25.45 -0.89
C MET A 322 2.47 25.24 -2.22
N GLY A 323 2.08 24.26 -3.05
CA GLY A 323 2.77 23.93 -4.31
C GLY A 323 3.94 22.96 -4.17
N TYR A 324 4.15 22.38 -2.99
CA TYR A 324 5.25 21.45 -2.70
C TYR A 324 4.86 19.97 -2.83
N LYS A 325 3.73 19.66 -3.50
CA LYS A 325 3.34 18.28 -3.79
C LYS A 325 4.42 17.59 -4.63
N GLY A 326 4.99 16.50 -4.11
CA GLY A 326 6.08 15.76 -4.76
C GLY A 326 7.48 16.40 -4.61
N LYS A 327 7.59 17.61 -4.06
CA LYS A 327 8.85 18.30 -3.78
C LYS A 327 9.26 18.21 -2.31
N MET A 328 8.29 18.25 -1.40
CA MET A 328 8.53 18.20 0.05
C MET A 328 7.55 17.27 0.73
N THR A 329 8.01 16.55 1.74
CA THR A 329 7.20 15.68 2.60
C THR A 329 7.53 15.94 4.07
N GLY A 330 6.70 15.47 4.99
CA GLY A 330 7.03 15.50 6.42
C GLY A 330 8.35 14.77 6.76
N HIS A 331 8.71 13.76 5.97
CA HIS A 331 10.02 13.10 6.10
C HIS A 331 11.15 13.92 5.46
N GLY A 332 10.85 14.72 4.44
CA GLY A 332 11.79 15.63 3.79
C GLY A 332 12.40 16.64 4.76
N PHE A 333 11.64 17.12 5.78
CA PHE A 333 12.19 18.01 6.82
C PHE A 333 13.38 17.38 7.56
N ARG A 334 13.42 16.07 7.69
CA ARG A 334 14.52 15.37 8.35
C ARG A 334 15.77 15.35 7.47
N SER A 335 15.60 15.16 6.15
CA SER A 335 16.69 15.22 5.18
C SER A 335 17.24 16.65 5.06
N LEU A 336 16.35 17.64 4.97
CA LEU A 336 16.71 19.06 4.97
C LEU A 336 17.49 19.45 6.23
N ALA A 337 17.00 19.10 7.41
CA ALA A 337 17.66 19.38 8.67
C ALA A 337 19.03 18.70 8.74
N MET A 338 19.17 17.43 8.36
CA MET A 338 20.46 16.74 8.29
C MET A 338 21.45 17.52 7.43
N SER A 339 21.06 17.87 6.19
CA SER A 339 21.95 18.60 5.26
C SER A 339 22.29 20.01 5.78
N ALA A 340 21.30 20.79 6.20
CA ALA A 340 21.54 22.16 6.61
C ALA A 340 22.34 22.25 7.93
N ILE A 341 22.05 21.40 8.92
CA ILE A 341 22.77 21.43 10.21
C ILE A 341 24.24 21.00 10.01
N THR A 342 24.50 20.02 9.17
CA THR A 342 25.89 19.58 8.92
C THR A 342 26.64 20.57 8.03
N GLN A 343 26.02 21.09 6.98
CA GLN A 343 26.71 21.93 5.98
C GLN A 343 26.79 23.41 6.42
N GLN A 344 25.75 23.97 7.01
CA GLN A 344 25.66 25.38 7.34
C GLN A 344 26.04 25.68 8.79
N LEU A 345 25.74 24.75 9.71
CA LEU A 345 26.04 24.96 11.15
C LEU A 345 27.26 24.15 11.62
N GLY A 346 27.82 23.28 10.78
CA GLY A 346 29.07 22.55 11.06
C GLY A 346 28.98 21.51 12.17
N TYR A 347 27.77 21.02 12.51
CA TYR A 347 27.61 19.95 13.50
C TYR A 347 28.00 18.60 12.92
N ASP A 348 28.58 17.74 13.77
CA ASP A 348 28.87 16.34 13.42
C ASP A 348 27.58 15.58 13.08
N GLU A 349 27.59 14.88 11.96
CA GLU A 349 26.45 14.04 11.48
C GLU A 349 25.96 13.07 12.57
N LYS A 350 26.85 12.60 13.43
CA LYS A 350 26.54 11.70 14.53
C LYS A 350 25.58 12.33 15.56
N ILE A 351 25.71 13.65 15.81
CA ILE A 351 24.82 14.37 16.73
C ILE A 351 23.45 14.53 16.10
N VAL A 352 23.39 14.84 14.79
CA VAL A 352 22.14 14.96 14.04
C VAL A 352 21.45 13.59 13.94
N ASP A 353 22.18 12.51 13.70
CA ASP A 353 21.65 11.14 13.68
C ASP A 353 21.01 10.73 15.00
N LEU A 354 21.62 11.12 16.15
CA LEU A 354 21.03 10.89 17.46
C LEU A 354 19.69 11.63 17.62
N GLN A 355 19.59 12.86 17.12
CA GLN A 355 18.35 13.63 17.14
C GLN A 355 17.30 13.02 16.19
N LEU A 356 17.71 12.48 15.06
CA LEU A 356 16.85 11.75 14.13
C LEU A 356 16.38 10.38 14.66
N ALA A 357 16.88 9.95 15.84
CA ALA A 357 16.64 8.61 16.35
C ALA A 357 16.98 7.52 15.33
N HIS A 358 18.07 7.69 14.56
CA HIS A 358 18.63 6.66 13.72
C HIS A 358 19.37 5.64 14.57
N VAL A 359 19.10 4.37 14.31
CA VAL A 359 19.63 3.26 15.14
C VAL A 359 21.00 2.85 14.62
N LYS A 360 22.03 2.92 15.47
CA LYS A 360 23.29 2.18 15.27
C LYS A 360 23.16 0.78 15.85
N GLU A 361 23.78 -0.23 15.23
CA GLU A 361 23.60 -1.64 15.54
C GLU A 361 24.09 -2.08 16.93
N ASN A 362 24.98 -1.34 17.59
CA ASN A 362 25.57 -1.71 18.88
C ASN A 362 24.74 -1.27 20.09
N LYS A 363 24.19 -2.24 20.81
CA LYS A 363 23.33 -2.05 22.00
C LYS A 363 24.06 -1.40 23.20
N THR A 364 25.36 -1.59 23.33
CA THR A 364 26.14 -1.13 24.49
C THR A 364 26.43 0.37 24.47
N ASP A 365 26.58 0.95 23.29
CA ASP A 365 26.87 2.38 23.12
C ASP A 365 25.65 3.30 23.34
N GLN A 366 24.45 2.74 23.32
CA GLN A 366 23.20 3.49 23.21
C GLN A 366 22.71 4.18 24.48
N ALA A 367 22.91 3.56 25.66
CA ALA A 367 22.50 4.16 26.93
C ALA A 367 23.46 5.31 27.32
N TYR A 368 24.74 5.11 27.01
CA TYR A 368 25.81 6.09 27.27
C TYR A 368 25.72 7.31 26.34
N ASP A 369 25.37 7.11 25.07
CA ASP A 369 25.25 8.18 24.06
C ASP A 369 24.06 9.11 24.32
N ARG A 370 22.97 8.67 24.92
CA ARG A 370 21.77 9.49 25.14
C ARG A 370 21.99 10.63 26.11
N ALA A 371 22.62 10.35 27.25
CA ALA A 371 22.91 11.38 28.26
C ALA A 371 24.11 12.25 27.87
N LYS A 372 25.12 11.64 27.25
CA LYS A 372 26.38 12.29 26.90
C LYS A 372 26.19 13.42 25.88
N TRP A 373 25.30 13.22 24.87
CA TRP A 373 25.10 14.19 23.79
C TRP A 373 23.86 15.07 23.97
N LEU A 374 23.17 15.00 25.11
CA LEU A 374 21.96 15.79 25.31
C LEU A 374 22.26 17.30 25.30
N LYS A 375 23.37 17.72 25.92
CA LYS A 375 23.80 19.13 25.98
C LYS A 375 24.13 19.65 24.57
N GLU A 376 24.88 18.88 23.79
CA GLU A 376 25.26 19.25 22.43
C GLU A 376 24.01 19.28 21.50
N ARG A 377 23.11 18.32 21.68
CA ARG A 377 21.84 18.31 20.94
C ARG A 377 20.96 19.49 21.31
N THR A 378 20.90 19.87 22.59
CA THR A 378 20.15 21.07 23.04
C THR A 378 20.67 22.32 22.35
N ARG A 379 22.00 22.50 22.30
CA ARG A 379 22.62 23.62 21.58
C ARG A 379 22.31 23.57 20.08
N MET A 380 22.52 22.41 19.43
CA MET A 380 22.23 22.20 18.02
C MET A 380 20.77 22.53 17.66
N MET A 381 19.80 22.10 18.47
CA MET A 381 18.39 22.36 18.24
C MET A 381 18.04 23.84 18.36
N GLN A 382 18.72 24.58 19.27
CA GLN A 382 18.56 26.02 19.35
C GLN A 382 19.18 26.71 18.15
N ASP A 383 20.43 26.37 17.80
CA ASP A 383 21.15 26.97 16.66
C ASP A 383 20.41 26.72 15.34
N TRP A 384 19.81 25.52 15.18
CA TRP A 384 18.95 25.19 14.04
C TRP A 384 17.73 26.08 13.95
N SER A 385 17.05 26.30 15.06
CA SER A 385 15.84 27.12 15.07
C SER A 385 16.18 28.61 14.86
N ASP A 386 17.29 29.08 15.42
CA ASP A 386 17.79 30.47 15.21
C ASP A 386 18.23 30.67 13.74
N TYR A 387 18.81 29.63 13.11
CA TYR A 387 19.13 29.64 11.69
C TYR A 387 17.89 29.77 10.80
N ILE A 388 16.83 29.01 11.11
CA ILE A 388 15.55 29.12 10.40
C ILE A 388 15.00 30.55 10.51
N ASP A 389 14.98 31.13 11.70
CA ASP A 389 14.49 32.50 11.92
C ASP A 389 15.34 33.52 11.18
N LYS A 390 16.68 33.39 11.19
CA LYS A 390 17.59 34.23 10.42
C LYS A 390 17.26 34.15 8.92
N VAL A 391 17.16 32.97 8.36
CA VAL A 391 16.87 32.77 6.93
C VAL A 391 15.48 33.32 6.58
N ALA A 392 14.48 33.14 7.46
CA ALA A 392 13.15 33.73 7.28
C ALA A 392 13.15 35.24 7.25
N ALA A 393 13.99 35.89 8.08
CA ALA A 393 14.08 37.35 8.18
C ALA A 393 14.91 37.98 7.06
N THR A 394 15.98 37.34 6.63
CA THR A 394 16.97 37.91 5.69
C THR A 394 16.78 37.44 4.25
N GLY A 395 16.12 36.29 4.03
CA GLY A 395 16.09 35.58 2.73
C GLY A 395 17.46 35.03 2.31
N VAL A 396 18.45 34.99 3.21
CA VAL A 396 19.83 34.54 2.95
C VAL A 396 20.18 33.39 3.87
N LEU A 397 20.86 32.35 3.31
CA LEU A 397 21.33 31.17 4.04
C LEU A 397 22.42 31.45 5.04
#